data_55a2daa1e36e862f8c4d78188b018785
#
_entry.id   55a2daa1e36e862f8c4d78188b018785
#
_cell.length_a   1.000
_cell.length_b   1.000
_cell.length_c   1.000
_cell.angle_alpha   90.00
_cell.angle_beta   90.00
_cell.angle_gamma   90.00
#
_symmetry.space_group_name_H-M   'P 1'
#
loop_
_entity.id
_entity.type
_entity.pdbx_description
1 polymer ?
#
loop_
_entity_poly.entity_id
_entity_poly.type
_entity_poly.pdbx_seq_one_letter_code
_entity_poly.pdbx_strand_id
1 'polypeptide(L)'
;LNNIITIWQRDSLKSNTISGNRLHPHLKNYNISEKINFTSNLDDLDFDTLTIIAVPSSAISDVLSKCSLRDGKYIIVSKGFDINTGLLSSDLLESNFNIKDDALAILSGPNHAEEIIIGKASAAVIASKNLDYAKELQKLFSSDVFRVYTSPDVIGVQIGAAVKNVIAIASGLCVGLELGDNAQAALVSRGMNEIMSLDTAYSINVRTLYGLSGLGDLI
;
A
#
# COMPACT_ATOMS: atom_id res chain seq x y z
N LEU A 1 10.71 -14.87 -11.83
CA LEU A 1 11.70 -14.14 -11.06
C LEU A 1 12.31 -15.08 -10.01
N ASN A 2 13.65 -15.15 -9.96
CA ASN A 2 14.36 -15.96 -8.96
C ASN A 2 14.66 -15.18 -7.67
N ASN A 3 13.75 -14.30 -7.25
CA ASN A 3 13.92 -13.50 -6.06
C ASN A 3 13.66 -14.34 -4.81
N ILE A 4 14.51 -14.20 -3.81
CA ILE A 4 14.27 -14.69 -2.46
C ILE A 4 13.53 -13.59 -1.71
N ILE A 5 12.44 -13.94 -1.06
CA ILE A 5 11.62 -12.99 -0.28
C ILE A 5 11.65 -13.43 1.17
N THR A 6 12.00 -12.53 2.08
CA THR A 6 11.89 -12.73 3.51
C THR A 6 10.77 -11.85 4.06
N ILE A 7 9.80 -12.44 4.73
CA ILE A 7 8.66 -11.74 5.32
C ILE A 7 8.81 -11.76 6.84
N TRP A 8 8.89 -10.57 7.43
CA TRP A 8 8.80 -10.43 8.87
C TRP A 8 7.34 -10.39 9.33
N GLN A 9 7.05 -11.16 10.35
CA GLN A 9 5.75 -11.24 11.01
C GLN A 9 5.95 -11.09 12.52
N ARG A 10 5.30 -10.09 13.13
CA ARG A 10 5.46 -9.79 14.57
C ARG A 10 5.14 -10.97 15.49
N ASP A 11 4.11 -11.73 15.14
CA ASP A 11 3.67 -12.89 15.90
C ASP A 11 4.48 -14.15 15.49
N SER A 12 5.37 -14.59 16.37
CA SER A 12 6.24 -15.75 16.12
C SER A 12 5.47 -17.04 15.91
N LEU A 13 4.34 -17.26 16.59
CA LEU A 13 3.52 -18.45 16.41
C LEU A 13 2.89 -18.47 15.01
N LYS A 14 2.37 -17.33 14.54
CA LYS A 14 1.86 -17.21 13.17
C LYS A 14 2.97 -17.39 12.15
N SER A 15 4.13 -16.75 12.35
CA SER A 15 5.29 -16.91 11.48
C SER A 15 5.67 -18.38 11.32
N ASN A 16 5.82 -19.10 12.43
CA ASN A 16 6.19 -20.53 12.44
C ASN A 16 5.08 -21.40 11.81
N THR A 17 3.81 -21.10 12.08
CA THR A 17 2.70 -21.85 11.51
C THR A 17 2.64 -21.71 9.99
N ILE A 18 2.76 -20.48 9.46
CA ILE A 18 2.75 -20.22 8.02
C ILE A 18 4.01 -20.84 7.37
N SER A 19 5.15 -20.72 8.00
CA SER A 19 6.40 -21.33 7.51
C SER A 19 6.31 -22.85 7.40
N GLY A 20 5.65 -23.50 8.38
CA GLY A 20 5.53 -24.95 8.44
C GLY A 20 4.49 -25.53 7.49
N ASN A 21 3.29 -24.95 7.42
CA ASN A 21 2.17 -25.48 6.63
C ASN A 21 2.01 -24.83 5.25
N ARG A 22 2.71 -23.73 4.99
CA ARG A 22 2.65 -22.94 3.74
C ARG A 22 1.26 -22.43 3.39
N LEU A 23 0.38 -22.26 4.39
CA LEU A 23 -0.98 -21.73 4.22
C LEU A 23 -1.12 -20.40 4.94
N HIS A 24 -1.74 -19.42 4.27
CA HIS A 24 -2.08 -18.15 4.88
C HIS A 24 -3.54 -18.17 5.35
N PRO A 25 -3.84 -17.72 6.60
CA PRO A 25 -5.19 -17.83 7.17
C PRO A 25 -6.29 -17.13 6.35
N HIS A 26 -5.93 -16.06 5.63
CA HIS A 26 -6.87 -15.29 4.81
C HIS A 26 -6.85 -15.65 3.33
N LEU A 27 -5.86 -16.42 2.85
CA LEU A 27 -5.74 -16.83 1.45
C LEU A 27 -6.04 -18.32 1.32
N LYS A 28 -7.32 -18.67 1.45
CA LYS A 28 -7.79 -20.05 1.44
C LYS A 28 -7.40 -20.76 0.12
N ASN A 29 -6.98 -22.01 0.24
CA ASN A 29 -6.62 -22.88 -0.89
C ASN A 29 -5.40 -22.41 -1.72
N TYR A 30 -4.54 -21.54 -1.17
CA TYR A 30 -3.32 -21.13 -1.81
C TYR A 30 -2.10 -21.60 -1.01
N ASN A 31 -1.21 -22.33 -1.67
CA ASN A 31 0.06 -22.73 -1.07
C ASN A 31 1.12 -21.68 -1.33
N ILE A 32 1.72 -21.18 -0.25
CA ILE A 32 2.80 -20.20 -0.32
C ILE A 32 4.07 -20.87 -0.83
N SER A 33 4.71 -20.24 -1.81
CA SER A 33 5.95 -20.74 -2.40
C SER A 33 7.05 -21.01 -1.37
N GLU A 34 7.81 -22.08 -1.54
CA GLU A 34 9.01 -22.41 -0.73
C GLU A 34 10.11 -21.34 -0.81
N LYS A 35 10.08 -20.48 -1.85
CA LYS A 35 11.00 -19.34 -2.01
C LYS A 35 10.73 -18.18 -1.07
N ILE A 36 9.63 -18.21 -0.30
CA ILE A 36 9.28 -17.18 0.67
C ILE A 36 9.67 -17.66 2.06
N ASN A 37 10.59 -16.95 2.69
CA ASN A 37 11.00 -17.16 4.07
C ASN A 37 10.12 -16.33 5.02
N PHE A 38 9.88 -16.87 6.22
CA PHE A 38 9.17 -16.15 7.27
C PHE A 38 10.06 -16.07 8.50
N THR A 39 10.06 -14.89 9.14
CA THR A 39 10.78 -14.65 10.39
C THR A 39 9.96 -13.78 11.34
N SER A 40 10.22 -13.87 12.62
CA SER A 40 9.74 -12.94 13.65
C SER A 40 10.85 -12.04 14.21
N ASN A 41 12.09 -12.23 13.73
CA ASN A 41 13.23 -11.41 14.12
C ASN A 41 13.52 -10.35 13.04
N LEU A 42 13.55 -9.08 13.41
CA LEU A 42 13.85 -7.96 12.50
C LEU A 42 15.32 -7.99 12.01
N ASP A 43 16.24 -8.58 12.79
CA ASP A 43 17.66 -8.69 12.41
C ASP A 43 17.90 -9.65 11.24
N ASP A 44 16.92 -10.50 10.91
CA ASP A 44 16.99 -11.38 9.75
C ASP A 44 16.70 -10.67 8.42
N LEU A 45 16.26 -9.39 8.48
CA LEU A 45 15.94 -8.59 7.30
C LEU A 45 17.17 -7.91 6.74
N ASP A 46 17.32 -7.97 5.42
CA ASP A 46 18.36 -7.27 4.68
C ASP A 46 17.82 -5.96 4.09
N PHE A 47 18.21 -4.85 4.68
CA PHE A 47 17.79 -3.50 4.25
C PHE A 47 18.68 -2.91 3.13
N ASP A 48 19.70 -3.63 2.66
CA ASP A 48 20.48 -3.24 1.47
C ASP A 48 19.75 -3.63 0.15
N THR A 49 18.64 -4.35 0.26
CA THR A 49 17.79 -4.78 -0.86
C THR A 49 16.51 -3.95 -0.94
N LEU A 50 15.54 -4.42 -1.74
CA LEU A 50 14.23 -3.79 -1.81
C LEU A 50 13.38 -4.16 -0.60
N THR A 51 13.06 -3.18 0.24
CA THR A 51 12.21 -3.32 1.41
C THR A 51 10.77 -2.91 1.10
N ILE A 52 9.81 -3.80 1.37
CA ILE A 52 8.37 -3.52 1.25
C ILE A 52 7.77 -3.30 2.64
N ILE A 53 7.30 -2.08 2.91
CA ILE A 53 6.66 -1.71 4.17
C ILE A 53 5.15 -1.96 4.04
N ALA A 54 4.69 -3.04 4.68
CA ALA A 54 3.30 -3.52 4.62
C ALA A 54 2.62 -3.61 6.00
N VAL A 55 3.24 -3.05 7.04
CA VAL A 55 2.64 -2.97 8.37
C VAL A 55 1.57 -1.86 8.41
N PRO A 56 0.60 -1.88 9.33
CA PRO A 56 -0.35 -0.77 9.49
C PRO A 56 0.38 0.58 9.61
N SER A 57 -0.16 1.65 9.03
CA SER A 57 0.49 2.99 9.06
C SER A 57 0.81 3.44 10.48
N SER A 58 -0.05 3.16 11.45
CA SER A 58 0.16 3.44 12.88
C SER A 58 1.31 2.66 13.53
N ALA A 59 1.82 1.61 12.86
CA ALA A 59 2.91 0.77 13.39
C ALA A 59 4.25 1.01 12.68
N ILE A 60 4.28 1.81 11.61
CA ILE A 60 5.49 2.03 10.82
C ILE A 60 6.62 2.57 11.68
N SER A 61 6.36 3.64 12.44
CA SER A 61 7.38 4.29 13.28
C SER A 61 7.94 3.34 14.36
N ASP A 62 7.05 2.61 15.06
CA ASP A 62 7.47 1.64 16.09
C ASP A 62 8.29 0.48 15.54
N VAL A 63 7.93 -0.03 14.36
CA VAL A 63 8.66 -1.15 13.73
C VAL A 63 10.00 -0.67 13.20
N LEU A 64 10.03 0.41 12.42
CA LEU A 64 11.25 0.89 11.78
C LEU A 64 12.29 1.43 12.78
N SER A 65 11.86 1.96 13.94
CA SER A 65 12.79 2.39 15.01
C SER A 65 13.61 1.24 15.61
N LYS A 66 13.18 0.00 15.41
CA LYS A 66 13.87 -1.22 15.84
C LYS A 66 14.74 -1.84 14.76
N CYS A 67 14.75 -1.27 13.56
CA CYS A 67 15.49 -1.76 12.41
C CYS A 67 16.77 -0.97 12.18
N SER A 68 17.82 -1.63 11.71
CA SER A 68 19.04 -0.99 11.22
C SER A 68 18.86 -0.62 9.75
N LEU A 69 18.05 0.42 9.49
CA LEU A 69 17.78 0.89 8.13
C LEU A 69 19.05 1.37 7.45
N ARG A 70 19.12 1.20 6.13
CA ARG A 70 20.28 1.53 5.30
C ARG A 70 19.86 2.36 4.08
N ASP A 71 20.83 2.79 3.27
CA ASP A 71 20.62 3.49 2.00
C ASP A 71 20.01 2.55 0.92
N GLY A 72 19.01 1.75 1.32
CA GLY A 72 18.29 0.81 0.47
C GLY A 72 17.16 1.47 -0.33
N LYS A 73 16.41 0.64 -1.04
CA LYS A 73 15.21 1.03 -1.81
C LYS A 73 13.96 0.60 -1.04
N TYR A 74 12.97 1.47 -0.94
CA TYR A 74 11.77 1.25 -0.12
C TYR A 74 10.50 1.40 -0.92
N ILE A 75 9.53 0.52 -0.66
CA ILE A 75 8.15 0.67 -1.15
C ILE A 75 7.20 0.64 0.05
N ILE A 76 6.31 1.61 0.12
CA ILE A 76 5.21 1.63 1.08
C ILE A 76 3.95 1.14 0.38
N VAL A 77 3.31 0.12 0.95
CA VAL A 77 1.98 -0.37 0.52
C VAL A 77 0.91 -0.10 1.57
N SER A 78 1.32 0.38 2.74
CA SER A 78 0.43 0.79 3.83
C SER A 78 -0.36 2.04 3.44
N LYS A 79 -1.62 2.10 3.88
CA LYS A 79 -2.52 3.22 3.58
C LYS A 79 -2.84 3.96 4.88
N GLY A 80 -2.84 5.29 4.85
CA GLY A 80 -3.18 6.13 6.00
C GLY A 80 -2.06 7.06 6.44
N PHE A 81 -2.33 7.76 7.53
CA PHE A 81 -1.41 8.67 8.20
C PHE A 81 -0.79 8.00 9.43
N ASP A 82 0.35 8.48 9.87
CA ASP A 82 0.86 8.16 11.20
C ASP A 82 -0.02 8.83 12.25
N ILE A 83 -0.51 8.05 13.22
CA ILE A 83 -1.51 8.52 14.18
C ILE A 83 -0.93 9.53 15.19
N ASN A 84 0.37 9.51 15.43
CA ASN A 84 1.02 10.35 16.42
C ASN A 84 1.43 11.71 15.85
N THR A 85 1.88 11.72 14.59
CA THR A 85 2.42 12.92 13.94
C THR A 85 1.46 13.53 12.92
N GLY A 86 0.47 12.78 12.42
CA GLY A 86 -0.38 13.19 11.31
C GLY A 86 0.34 13.19 9.95
N LEU A 87 1.59 12.74 9.88
CA LEU A 87 2.37 12.71 8.65
C LEU A 87 1.92 11.60 7.71
N LEU A 88 2.07 11.83 6.42
CA LEU A 88 2.04 10.77 5.42
C LEU A 88 3.24 9.84 5.62
N SER A 89 3.10 8.58 5.22
CA SER A 89 4.17 7.59 5.43
C SER A 89 5.47 7.97 4.72
N SER A 90 5.43 8.65 3.57
CA SER A 90 6.64 9.16 2.90
C SER A 90 7.36 10.20 3.75
N ASP A 91 6.61 11.19 4.27
CA ASP A 91 7.17 12.29 5.05
C ASP A 91 7.72 11.78 6.41
N LEU A 92 7.04 10.77 6.98
CA LEU A 92 7.51 10.09 8.18
C LEU A 92 8.85 9.39 7.95
N LEU A 93 9.01 8.68 6.82
CA LEU A 93 10.24 7.98 6.49
C LEU A 93 11.40 8.96 6.21
N GLU A 94 11.12 10.04 5.50
CA GLU A 94 12.10 11.09 5.22
C GLU A 94 12.55 11.79 6.51
N SER A 95 11.60 12.28 7.33
CA SER A 95 11.90 13.11 8.50
C SER A 95 12.48 12.31 9.67
N ASN A 96 11.97 11.12 9.96
CA ASN A 96 12.33 10.36 11.15
C ASN A 96 13.40 9.29 10.91
N PHE A 97 13.54 8.82 9.66
CA PHE A 97 14.45 7.73 9.32
C PHE A 97 15.47 8.09 8.24
N ASN A 98 15.47 9.35 7.79
CA ASN A 98 16.42 9.89 6.81
C ASN A 98 16.46 9.08 5.50
N ILE A 99 15.33 8.47 5.12
CA ILE A 99 15.20 7.76 3.84
C ILE A 99 14.97 8.78 2.74
N LYS A 100 15.83 8.76 1.73
CA LYS A 100 15.78 9.73 0.64
C LYS A 100 14.56 9.54 -0.26
N ASP A 101 13.97 10.63 -0.70
CA ASP A 101 12.84 10.66 -1.62
C ASP A 101 13.02 9.83 -2.90
N ASP A 102 14.25 9.84 -3.45
CA ASP A 102 14.58 9.13 -4.68
C ASP A 102 14.71 7.61 -4.51
N ALA A 103 14.82 7.15 -3.26
CA ALA A 103 14.86 5.75 -2.87
C ALA A 103 13.48 5.23 -2.41
N LEU A 104 12.43 6.09 -2.44
CA LEU A 104 11.12 5.78 -1.90
C LEU A 104 10.06 5.72 -3.00
N ALA A 105 9.17 4.73 -2.90
CA ALA A 105 7.99 4.59 -3.73
C ALA A 105 6.75 4.21 -2.91
N ILE A 106 5.58 4.57 -3.42
CA ILE A 106 4.28 4.18 -2.87
C ILE A 106 3.59 3.29 -3.89
N LEU A 107 3.05 2.16 -3.47
CA LEU A 107 2.20 1.32 -4.31
C LEU A 107 0.77 1.32 -3.76
N SER A 108 -0.19 1.69 -4.60
CA SER A 108 -1.61 1.73 -4.23
C SER A 108 -2.51 1.45 -5.43
N GLY A 109 -3.78 1.12 -5.18
CA GLY A 109 -4.79 0.84 -6.21
C GLY A 109 -5.72 -0.30 -5.82
N PRO A 110 -6.67 -0.69 -6.68
CA PRO A 110 -7.57 -1.83 -6.49
C PRO A 110 -6.79 -3.15 -6.67
N ASN A 111 -6.26 -3.67 -5.58
CA ASN A 111 -5.33 -4.80 -5.57
C ASN A 111 -5.63 -5.79 -4.43
N HIS A 112 -6.87 -6.25 -4.33
CA HIS A 112 -7.25 -7.26 -3.36
C HIS A 112 -6.46 -8.56 -3.54
N ALA A 113 -5.77 -8.99 -2.49
CA ALA A 113 -4.88 -10.15 -2.55
C ALA A 113 -5.60 -11.44 -2.97
N GLU A 114 -6.84 -11.61 -2.51
CA GLU A 114 -7.69 -12.76 -2.82
C GLU A 114 -8.02 -12.87 -4.32
N GLU A 115 -8.09 -11.74 -5.00
CA GLU A 115 -8.35 -11.70 -6.45
C GLU A 115 -7.08 -11.90 -7.27
N ILE A 116 -5.99 -11.22 -6.87
CA ILE A 116 -4.70 -11.36 -7.56
C ILE A 116 -4.21 -12.80 -7.54
N ILE A 117 -4.34 -13.47 -6.38
CA ILE A 117 -3.81 -14.82 -6.19
C ILE A 117 -4.49 -15.87 -7.05
N ILE A 118 -5.77 -15.65 -7.42
CA ILE A 118 -6.54 -16.51 -8.34
C ILE A 118 -6.45 -16.04 -9.79
N GLY A 119 -5.59 -15.08 -10.09
CA GLY A 119 -5.32 -14.61 -11.45
C GLY A 119 -6.36 -13.66 -12.03
N LYS A 120 -7.20 -13.00 -11.21
CA LYS A 120 -8.09 -11.96 -11.71
C LYS A 120 -7.31 -10.71 -12.09
N ALA A 121 -7.77 -10.05 -13.15
CA ALA A 121 -7.17 -8.80 -13.61
C ALA A 121 -7.24 -7.73 -12.52
N SER A 122 -6.09 -7.13 -12.20
CA SER A 122 -5.94 -6.11 -11.18
C SER A 122 -4.96 -5.04 -11.67
N ALA A 123 -5.04 -3.85 -11.07
CA ALA A 123 -4.15 -2.76 -11.42
C ALA A 123 -3.72 -1.98 -10.18
N ALA A 124 -2.51 -1.40 -10.24
CA ALA A 124 -1.98 -0.52 -9.21
C ALA A 124 -1.19 0.63 -9.84
N VAL A 125 -0.92 1.65 -9.05
CA VAL A 125 0.00 2.73 -9.38
C VAL A 125 1.20 2.70 -8.43
N ILE A 126 2.39 2.85 -8.98
CA ILE A 126 3.62 3.11 -8.22
C ILE A 126 3.96 4.58 -8.41
N ALA A 127 3.99 5.31 -7.30
CA ALA A 127 4.40 6.71 -7.28
C ALA A 127 5.77 6.86 -6.63
N SER A 128 6.66 7.61 -7.30
CA SER A 128 7.98 7.98 -6.77
C SER A 128 8.40 9.31 -7.36
N LYS A 129 9.12 10.13 -6.61
CA LYS A 129 9.78 11.33 -7.11
C LYS A 129 10.87 10.96 -8.13
N ASN A 130 11.48 9.79 -8.01
CA ASN A 130 12.38 9.19 -8.99
C ASN A 130 11.59 8.31 -9.98
N LEU A 131 11.29 8.86 -11.17
CA LEU A 131 10.51 8.12 -12.17
C LEU A 131 11.24 6.90 -12.75
N ASP A 132 12.55 6.87 -12.75
CA ASP A 132 13.30 5.70 -13.24
C ASP A 132 13.20 4.56 -12.23
N TYR A 133 13.26 4.87 -10.93
CA TYR A 133 12.95 3.91 -9.88
C TYR A 133 11.49 3.39 -10.00
N ALA A 134 10.51 4.28 -10.21
CA ALA A 134 9.14 3.86 -10.45
C ALA A 134 8.99 2.90 -11.64
N LYS A 135 9.72 3.13 -12.75
CA LYS A 135 9.73 2.25 -13.92
C LYS A 135 10.42 0.90 -13.66
N GLU A 136 11.50 0.87 -12.86
CA GLU A 136 12.13 -0.38 -12.41
C GLU A 136 11.12 -1.23 -11.65
N LEU A 137 10.42 -0.62 -10.69
CA LEU A 137 9.40 -1.29 -9.90
C LEU A 137 8.18 -1.72 -10.74
N GLN A 138 7.76 -0.88 -11.70
CA GLN A 138 6.73 -1.25 -12.65
C GLN A 138 7.06 -2.55 -13.38
N LYS A 139 8.29 -2.69 -13.87
CA LYS A 139 8.75 -3.92 -14.55
C LYS A 139 8.81 -5.11 -13.60
N LEU A 140 9.20 -4.87 -12.34
CA LEU A 140 9.32 -5.91 -11.33
C LEU A 140 7.97 -6.48 -10.92
N PHE A 141 6.95 -5.62 -10.74
CA PHE A 141 5.64 -5.99 -10.21
C PHE A 141 4.59 -6.31 -11.28
N SER A 142 4.76 -5.83 -12.52
CA SER A 142 3.79 -6.12 -13.59
C SER A 142 3.79 -7.59 -14.00
N SER A 143 2.60 -8.11 -14.25
CA SER A 143 2.37 -9.44 -14.82
C SER A 143 1.19 -9.38 -15.81
N ASP A 144 0.85 -10.51 -16.42
CA ASP A 144 -0.28 -10.61 -17.38
C ASP A 144 -1.62 -10.23 -16.75
N VAL A 145 -1.77 -10.45 -15.43
CA VAL A 145 -2.99 -10.18 -14.67
C VAL A 145 -2.89 -9.00 -13.71
N PHE A 146 -1.69 -8.50 -13.45
CA PHE A 146 -1.46 -7.36 -12.56
C PHE A 146 -0.74 -6.22 -13.30
N ARG A 147 -1.51 -5.20 -13.70
CA ARG A 147 -0.99 -4.04 -14.42
C ARG A 147 -0.53 -2.96 -13.47
N VAL A 148 0.73 -2.53 -13.61
CA VAL A 148 1.28 -1.44 -12.79
C VAL A 148 1.50 -0.21 -13.67
N TYR A 149 1.04 0.96 -13.19
CA TYR A 149 1.27 2.28 -13.79
C TYR A 149 2.25 3.07 -12.92
N THR A 150 2.88 4.10 -13.48
CA THR A 150 3.78 4.98 -12.73
C THR A 150 3.21 6.39 -12.60
N SER A 151 3.54 7.08 -11.49
CA SER A 151 3.15 8.46 -11.23
C SER A 151 4.29 9.21 -10.53
N PRO A 152 4.51 10.51 -10.82
CA PRO A 152 5.38 11.36 -10.01
C PRO A 152 4.69 11.91 -8.76
N ASP A 153 3.37 11.80 -8.65
CA ASP A 153 2.55 12.40 -7.58
C ASP A 153 2.47 11.47 -6.36
N VAL A 154 3.54 11.44 -5.58
CA VAL A 154 3.67 10.62 -4.37
C VAL A 154 2.62 10.99 -3.32
N ILE A 155 2.37 12.29 -3.14
CA ILE A 155 1.42 12.79 -2.14
C ILE A 155 0.00 12.47 -2.55
N GLY A 156 -0.39 12.75 -3.80
CA GLY A 156 -1.74 12.48 -4.28
C GLY A 156 -2.11 11.00 -4.24
N VAL A 157 -1.17 10.09 -4.54
CA VAL A 157 -1.39 8.64 -4.43
C VAL A 157 -1.62 8.23 -2.98
N GLN A 158 -0.87 8.76 -2.01
CA GLN A 158 -1.05 8.46 -0.59
C GLN A 158 -2.36 9.04 -0.03
N ILE A 159 -2.67 10.31 -0.34
CA ILE A 159 -3.91 10.96 0.10
C ILE A 159 -5.13 10.20 -0.42
N GLY A 160 -5.18 9.89 -1.72
CA GLY A 160 -6.27 9.09 -2.29
C GLY A 160 -6.47 7.78 -1.53
N ALA A 161 -5.38 7.04 -1.31
CA ALA A 161 -5.42 5.77 -0.58
C ALA A 161 -5.81 5.91 0.90
N ALA A 162 -5.40 7.00 1.58
CA ALA A 162 -5.65 7.20 3.00
C ALA A 162 -7.11 7.57 3.30
N VAL A 163 -7.70 8.45 2.47
CA VAL A 163 -9.02 9.03 2.78
C VAL A 163 -10.19 8.26 2.15
N LYS A 164 -9.96 7.47 1.10
CA LYS A 164 -11.02 6.71 0.42
C LYS A 164 -11.86 5.83 1.36
N ASN A 165 -11.24 5.24 2.38
CA ASN A 165 -11.91 4.31 3.28
C ASN A 165 -13.06 4.97 4.06
N VAL A 166 -12.97 6.27 4.34
CA VAL A 166 -14.06 7.02 4.98
C VAL A 166 -15.30 7.00 4.09
N ILE A 167 -15.12 7.25 2.80
CA ILE A 167 -16.22 7.25 1.81
C ILE A 167 -16.72 5.81 1.58
N ALA A 168 -15.81 4.83 1.52
CA ALA A 168 -16.18 3.42 1.35
C ALA A 168 -17.05 2.92 2.53
N ILE A 169 -16.70 3.26 3.77
CA ILE A 169 -17.49 2.93 4.96
C ILE A 169 -18.87 3.61 4.90
N ALA A 170 -18.91 4.91 4.58
CA ALA A 170 -20.16 5.64 4.46
C ALA A 170 -21.04 5.08 3.33
N SER A 171 -20.45 4.69 2.19
CA SER A 171 -21.14 4.00 1.09
C SER A 171 -21.74 2.66 1.54
N GLY A 172 -20.94 1.86 2.29
CA GLY A 172 -21.42 0.61 2.87
C GLY A 172 -22.58 0.81 3.87
N LEU A 173 -22.57 1.91 4.64
CA LEU A 173 -23.69 2.26 5.51
C LEU A 173 -24.96 2.60 4.71
N CYS A 174 -24.85 3.29 3.57
CA CYS A 174 -26.00 3.54 2.69
C CYS A 174 -26.65 2.24 2.23
N VAL A 175 -25.84 1.25 1.85
CA VAL A 175 -26.32 -0.09 1.44
C VAL A 175 -26.97 -0.79 2.62
N GLY A 176 -26.33 -0.83 3.80
CA GLY A 176 -26.84 -1.51 4.99
C GLY A 176 -28.11 -0.89 5.56
N LEU A 177 -28.35 0.42 5.34
CA LEU A 177 -29.55 1.14 5.72
C LEU A 177 -30.61 1.17 4.61
N GLU A 178 -30.38 0.49 3.49
CA GLU A 178 -31.30 0.40 2.34
C GLU A 178 -31.74 1.77 1.79
N LEU A 179 -30.81 2.77 1.78
CA LEU A 179 -31.11 4.14 1.32
C LEU A 179 -31.22 4.25 -0.22
N GLY A 180 -30.86 3.20 -0.93
CA GLY A 180 -30.94 3.09 -2.39
C GLY A 180 -29.73 3.67 -3.14
N ASP A 181 -29.62 3.32 -4.41
CA ASP A 181 -28.46 3.62 -5.28
C ASP A 181 -28.24 5.10 -5.50
N ASN A 182 -29.34 5.90 -5.55
CA ASN A 182 -29.25 7.36 -5.72
C ASN A 182 -28.55 8.04 -4.54
N ALA A 183 -28.85 7.59 -3.31
CA ALA A 183 -28.20 8.13 -2.10
C ALA A 183 -26.72 7.72 -2.06
N GLN A 184 -26.41 6.48 -2.40
CA GLN A 184 -25.02 5.98 -2.48
C GLN A 184 -24.22 6.75 -3.54
N ALA A 185 -24.75 6.93 -4.75
CA ALA A 185 -24.09 7.68 -5.82
C ALA A 185 -23.84 9.15 -5.44
N ALA A 186 -24.83 9.80 -4.81
CA ALA A 186 -24.71 11.17 -4.31
C ALA A 186 -23.63 11.28 -3.22
N LEU A 187 -23.58 10.34 -2.28
CA LEU A 187 -22.57 10.27 -1.23
C LEU A 187 -21.16 10.12 -1.80
N VAL A 188 -20.96 9.16 -2.72
CA VAL A 188 -19.66 8.93 -3.36
C VAL A 188 -19.21 10.16 -4.13
N SER A 189 -20.11 10.78 -4.93
CA SER A 189 -19.78 11.99 -5.70
C SER A 189 -19.39 13.16 -4.81
N ARG A 190 -20.13 13.39 -3.73
CA ARG A 190 -19.82 14.46 -2.76
C ARG A 190 -18.52 14.15 -1.99
N GLY A 191 -18.34 12.90 -1.55
CA GLY A 191 -17.13 12.46 -0.89
C GLY A 191 -15.89 12.66 -1.75
N MET A 192 -15.98 12.36 -3.06
CA MET A 192 -14.89 12.65 -3.99
C MET A 192 -14.57 14.14 -4.10
N ASN A 193 -15.59 15.03 -4.09
CA ASN A 193 -15.35 16.47 -4.07
C ASN A 193 -14.63 16.93 -2.79
N GLU A 194 -14.99 16.37 -1.62
CA GLU A 194 -14.28 16.64 -0.37
C GLU A 194 -12.80 16.19 -0.44
N ILE A 195 -12.55 15.00 -1.00
CA ILE A 195 -11.17 14.51 -1.20
C ILE A 195 -10.40 15.44 -2.14
N MET A 196 -11.02 15.90 -3.23
CA MET A 196 -10.39 16.81 -4.18
C MET A 196 -10.06 18.17 -3.57
N SER A 197 -10.84 18.66 -2.60
CA SER A 197 -10.55 19.93 -1.93
C SER A 197 -9.25 19.91 -1.11
N LEU A 198 -8.68 18.73 -0.85
CA LEU A 198 -7.38 18.58 -0.19
C LEU A 198 -6.20 19.03 -1.07
N ASP A 199 -6.41 19.29 -2.37
CA ASP A 199 -5.37 19.80 -3.28
C ASP A 199 -4.80 21.13 -2.79
N THR A 200 -5.62 21.97 -2.17
CA THR A 200 -5.19 23.26 -1.61
C THR A 200 -4.25 23.12 -0.42
N ALA A 201 -4.37 22.02 0.35
CA ALA A 201 -3.57 21.77 1.54
C ALA A 201 -2.29 20.98 1.23
N TYR A 202 -2.34 20.08 0.26
CA TYR A 202 -1.27 19.10 -0.01
C TYR A 202 -0.60 19.26 -1.38
N SER A 203 -0.99 20.24 -2.19
CA SER A 203 -0.42 20.49 -3.54
C SER A 203 -0.44 19.24 -4.43
N ILE A 204 -1.55 18.48 -4.42
CA ILE A 204 -1.73 17.24 -5.15
C ILE A 204 -2.29 17.48 -6.56
N ASN A 205 -2.01 16.57 -7.47
CA ASN A 205 -2.66 16.59 -8.77
C ASN A 205 -4.06 15.94 -8.65
N VAL A 206 -5.11 16.75 -8.79
CA VAL A 206 -6.52 16.28 -8.71
C VAL A 206 -6.78 15.07 -9.63
N ARG A 207 -6.12 14.99 -10.80
CA ARG A 207 -6.24 13.83 -11.69
C ARG A 207 -5.78 12.52 -11.05
N THR A 208 -4.81 12.57 -10.11
CA THR A 208 -4.35 11.39 -9.37
C THR A 208 -5.48 10.80 -8.53
N LEU A 209 -6.35 11.65 -7.97
CA LEU A 209 -7.48 11.22 -7.15
C LEU A 209 -8.60 10.53 -7.94
N TYR A 210 -8.72 10.84 -9.24
CA TYR A 210 -9.61 10.10 -10.16
C TYR A 210 -9.00 8.78 -10.65
N GLY A 211 -7.72 8.55 -10.38
CA GLY A 211 -6.98 7.36 -10.79
C GLY A 211 -7.20 6.16 -9.89
N LEU A 212 -6.30 5.18 -10.05
CA LEU A 212 -6.37 3.89 -9.36
C LEU A 212 -6.29 4.00 -7.83
N SER A 213 -5.49 4.91 -7.29
CA SER A 213 -5.30 5.07 -5.84
C SER A 213 -6.43 5.82 -5.13
N GLY A 214 -7.26 6.54 -5.87
CA GLY A 214 -8.41 7.26 -5.35
C GLY A 214 -9.72 6.58 -5.73
N LEU A 215 -10.41 7.10 -6.77
CA LEU A 215 -11.70 6.60 -7.21
C LEU A 215 -11.67 5.10 -7.57
N GLY A 216 -10.61 4.63 -8.24
CA GLY A 216 -10.50 3.22 -8.64
C GLY A 216 -10.41 2.24 -7.47
N ASP A 217 -9.83 2.66 -6.35
CA ASP A 217 -9.72 1.83 -5.12
C ASP A 217 -10.90 2.09 -4.15
N LEU A 218 -11.82 3.02 -4.49
CA LEU A 218 -13.02 3.34 -3.72
C LEU A 218 -14.23 2.50 -4.15
N ILE A 219 -14.34 2.19 -5.45
CA ILE A 219 -15.44 1.43 -6.06
C ILE A 219 -15.22 -0.07 -5.88
#